data_59cedf9049ff8c6527ce6bafeedb3c8d
#
_entry.id   59cedf9049ff8c6527ce6bafeedb3c8d
#
_cell.length_a   1.000
_cell.length_b   1.000
_cell.length_c   1.000
_cell.angle_alpha   90.00
_cell.angle_beta   90.00
_cell.angle_gamma   90.00
#
_symmetry.space_group_name_H-M   'P 1'
#
loop_
_entity.id
_entity.type
_entity.pdbx_description
1 polymer ?
#
loop_
_entity_poly.entity_id
_entity_poly.type
_entity_poly.pdbx_seq_one_letter_code
_entity_poly.pdbx_strand_id
1 'polypeptide(L)'
;MPAARLGRAAREAVSGLPREFWWLWTSTLVNRLGGFVATFMALYLTLDRGYSASYAGLVAALLGLGGVVSALLGGVMADRIGRRPTLLVAQSATAVFVALLGFMTGPVAIAGVAFLVGMASNASRPAVQAMMADIVRPEDRVRAFSLNYWAINLGFAVSAAAAGFIAEFSYLAGFLIEAGMTAVCALVVFLKVPESRPTAPVHKDEPQVSIGTVLRDGRYMAVVGLSFLVALIFMQGDVALPVAMGRAGFTPADYGLAIAVNGVLIVALQIPVTRFIEHRDPRTLLVVSSLLAGYGFGLTAFAGSVGVFMATVCVWTLAEIVNAPTQTGLVVRLSPVHGRGRYQGMYSLSWSVAALVAPLMSGQVIDRFGAKWLWGGCAVLGMVAGLGYALLMRGLEVGKGADSPVVAAGDTAPEPAPAA
;
A
#
# COMPACT_ATOMS: atom_id res chain seq x y z
N MET A 1 35.20 -1.78 10.91
CA MET A 1 34.41 -0.84 11.75
C MET A 1 32.96 -0.61 11.30
N PRO A 2 32.51 -0.71 10.03
CA PRO A 2 31.09 -0.54 9.67
C PRO A 2 30.18 -1.68 10.16
N ALA A 3 30.62 -2.93 10.13
CA ALA A 3 29.81 -4.10 10.53
C ALA A 3 29.39 -4.09 12.02
N ALA A 4 30.26 -3.63 12.91
CA ALA A 4 29.94 -3.54 14.35
C ALA A 4 28.93 -2.40 14.66
N ARG A 5 28.91 -1.32 13.87
CA ARG A 5 27.91 -0.25 13.96
C ARG A 5 26.56 -0.71 13.41
N LEU A 6 26.53 -1.44 12.30
CA LEU A 6 25.33 -2.05 11.75
C LEU A 6 24.71 -3.07 12.71
N GLY A 7 25.50 -3.94 13.33
CA GLY A 7 25.02 -4.90 14.31
C GLY A 7 24.47 -4.26 15.59
N ARG A 8 25.01 -3.11 16.00
CA ARG A 8 24.52 -2.34 17.15
C ARG A 8 23.21 -1.65 16.82
N ALA A 9 23.13 -0.96 15.67
CA ALA A 9 21.92 -0.32 15.19
C ALA A 9 20.77 -1.33 14.97
N ALA A 10 21.07 -2.52 14.44
CA ALA A 10 20.08 -3.59 14.29
C ALA A 10 19.58 -4.11 15.65
N ARG A 11 20.45 -4.28 16.65
CA ARG A 11 20.06 -4.67 18.00
C ARG A 11 19.20 -3.59 18.67
N GLU A 12 19.55 -2.33 18.53
CA GLU A 12 18.77 -1.19 19.03
C GLU A 12 17.40 -1.10 18.36
N ALA A 13 17.32 -1.39 17.05
CA ALA A 13 16.06 -1.41 16.31
C ALA A 13 15.07 -2.47 16.80
N VAL A 14 15.55 -3.63 17.27
CA VAL A 14 14.71 -4.75 17.73
C VAL A 14 14.56 -4.85 19.26
N SER A 15 15.40 -4.16 20.05
CA SER A 15 15.37 -4.24 21.52
C SER A 15 14.22 -3.45 22.12
N GLY A 16 13.69 -3.91 23.26
CA GLY A 16 12.72 -3.16 24.08
C GLY A 16 11.27 -3.18 23.58
N LEU A 17 10.97 -3.83 22.45
CA LEU A 17 9.58 -4.01 22.00
C LEU A 17 8.90 -5.19 22.73
N PRO A 18 7.59 -5.10 23.04
CA PRO A 18 6.86 -6.14 23.74
C PRO A 18 6.84 -7.47 22.98
N ARG A 19 6.71 -8.58 23.71
CA ARG A 19 6.66 -9.92 23.12
C ARG A 19 5.44 -10.11 22.20
N GLU A 20 4.33 -9.49 22.53
CA GLU A 20 3.08 -9.48 21.76
C GLU A 20 3.24 -8.82 20.40
N PHE A 21 4.05 -7.74 20.32
CA PHE A 21 4.42 -7.11 19.06
C PHE A 21 5.11 -8.11 18.12
N TRP A 22 6.06 -8.91 18.65
CA TRP A 22 6.78 -9.89 17.81
C TRP A 22 5.89 -11.01 17.29
N TRP A 23 4.88 -11.44 18.04
CA TRP A 23 3.89 -12.39 17.53
C TRP A 23 3.04 -11.79 16.41
N LEU A 24 2.63 -10.54 16.56
CA LEU A 24 1.86 -9.83 15.54
C LEU A 24 2.70 -9.55 14.29
N TRP A 25 3.96 -9.16 14.47
CA TRP A 25 4.94 -8.97 13.40
C TRP A 25 5.20 -10.27 12.63
N THR A 26 5.43 -11.38 13.33
CA THR A 26 5.61 -12.71 12.71
C THR A 26 4.36 -13.12 11.95
N SER A 27 3.17 -12.93 12.50
CA SER A 27 1.91 -13.18 11.79
C SER A 27 1.80 -12.33 10.52
N THR A 28 2.20 -11.06 10.55
CA THR A 28 2.22 -10.20 9.36
C THR A 28 3.20 -10.73 8.30
N LEU A 29 4.42 -11.09 8.70
CA LEU A 29 5.44 -11.63 7.79
C LEU A 29 4.97 -12.94 7.14
N VAL A 30 4.49 -13.90 7.94
CA VAL A 30 3.99 -15.20 7.45
C VAL A 30 2.81 -15.01 6.50
N ASN A 31 1.86 -14.12 6.84
CA ASN A 31 0.74 -13.80 5.96
C ASN A 31 1.20 -13.22 4.61
N ARG A 32 2.24 -12.39 4.61
CA ARG A 32 2.81 -11.82 3.38
C ARG A 32 3.61 -12.82 2.57
N LEU A 33 4.31 -13.74 3.23
CA LEU A 33 5.00 -14.86 2.57
C LEU A 33 4.03 -15.78 1.83
N GLY A 34 2.79 -15.91 2.31
CA GLY A 34 1.73 -16.68 1.65
C GLY A 34 1.04 -15.98 0.50
N GLY A 35 1.24 -14.69 0.27
CA GLY A 35 0.46 -13.85 -0.65
C GLY A 35 0.55 -14.27 -2.12
N PHE A 36 -0.28 -15.22 -2.56
CA PHE A 36 -0.34 -15.77 -3.91
C PHE A 36 -1.43 -15.08 -4.75
N VAL A 37 -2.64 -14.97 -4.20
CA VAL A 37 -3.83 -14.47 -4.94
C VAL A 37 -3.59 -13.09 -5.52
N ALA A 38 -3.13 -12.14 -4.71
CA ALA A 38 -2.96 -10.76 -5.16
C ALA A 38 -1.97 -10.62 -6.33
N THR A 39 -0.94 -11.46 -6.35
CA THR A 39 0.16 -11.37 -7.33
C THR A 39 -0.11 -12.21 -8.58
N PHE A 40 -0.69 -13.39 -8.43
CA PHE A 40 -0.78 -14.38 -9.52
C PHE A 40 -2.19 -14.60 -10.07
N MET A 41 -3.22 -13.95 -9.50
CA MET A 41 -4.61 -14.12 -9.94
C MET A 41 -4.79 -13.77 -11.42
N ALA A 42 -4.15 -12.71 -11.91
CA ALA A 42 -4.26 -12.32 -13.31
C ALA A 42 -3.65 -13.37 -14.26
N LEU A 43 -2.49 -13.95 -13.91
CA LEU A 43 -1.87 -15.03 -14.68
C LEU A 43 -2.70 -16.32 -14.62
N TYR A 44 -3.20 -16.70 -13.44
CA TYR A 44 -4.11 -17.82 -13.28
C TYR A 44 -5.30 -17.71 -14.24
N LEU A 45 -5.97 -16.56 -14.26
CA LEU A 45 -7.14 -16.36 -15.09
C LEU A 45 -6.81 -16.36 -16.59
N THR A 46 -5.68 -15.78 -16.99
CA THR A 46 -5.35 -15.62 -18.41
C THR A 46 -4.58 -16.81 -19.00
N LEU A 47 -3.63 -17.40 -18.27
CA LEU A 47 -2.79 -18.49 -18.76
C LEU A 47 -3.39 -19.87 -18.47
N ASP A 48 -3.88 -20.10 -17.24
CA ASP A 48 -4.38 -21.42 -16.81
C ASP A 48 -5.85 -21.61 -17.20
N ARG A 49 -6.68 -20.57 -17.01
CA ARG A 49 -8.12 -20.64 -17.28
C ARG A 49 -8.52 -20.12 -18.67
N GLY A 50 -7.62 -19.46 -19.41
CA GLY A 50 -7.87 -18.96 -20.76
C GLY A 50 -8.88 -17.80 -20.83
N TYR A 51 -9.14 -17.11 -19.71
CA TYR A 51 -10.01 -15.93 -19.71
C TYR A 51 -9.33 -14.70 -20.31
N SER A 52 -10.14 -13.73 -20.73
CA SER A 52 -9.65 -12.45 -21.26
C SER A 52 -8.95 -11.59 -20.20
N ALA A 53 -8.10 -10.65 -20.62
CA ALA A 53 -7.51 -9.67 -19.71
C ALA A 53 -8.59 -8.76 -19.10
N SER A 54 -9.68 -8.47 -19.82
CA SER A 54 -10.83 -7.74 -19.30
C SER A 54 -11.50 -8.46 -18.13
N TYR A 55 -11.63 -9.79 -18.21
CA TYR A 55 -12.16 -10.58 -17.11
C TYR A 55 -11.19 -10.63 -15.91
N ALA A 56 -9.89 -10.80 -16.16
CA ALA A 56 -8.88 -10.71 -15.11
C ALA A 56 -8.91 -9.33 -14.41
N GLY A 57 -9.05 -8.26 -15.17
CA GLY A 57 -9.24 -6.91 -14.67
C GLY A 57 -10.51 -6.75 -13.83
N LEU A 58 -11.64 -7.35 -14.25
CA LEU A 58 -12.88 -7.37 -13.48
C LEU A 58 -12.70 -8.07 -12.13
N VAL A 59 -12.07 -9.25 -12.12
CA VAL A 59 -11.83 -10.01 -10.88
C VAL A 59 -10.91 -9.25 -9.92
N ALA A 60 -9.85 -8.62 -10.44
CA ALA A 60 -8.97 -7.77 -9.63
C ALA A 60 -9.71 -6.53 -9.07
N ALA A 61 -10.58 -5.92 -9.87
CA ALA A 61 -11.43 -4.81 -9.42
C ALA A 61 -12.40 -5.24 -8.31
N LEU A 62 -12.98 -6.45 -8.41
CA LEU A 62 -13.85 -7.00 -7.36
C LEU A 62 -13.09 -7.32 -6.08
N LEU A 63 -11.85 -7.84 -6.19
CA LEU A 63 -10.93 -7.98 -5.05
C LEU A 63 -10.71 -6.61 -4.38
N GLY A 64 -10.40 -5.58 -5.16
CA GLY A 64 -10.24 -4.21 -4.68
C GLY A 64 -11.50 -3.64 -4.03
N LEU A 65 -12.67 -3.83 -4.64
CA LEU A 65 -13.97 -3.40 -4.11
C LEU A 65 -14.28 -4.09 -2.77
N GLY A 66 -14.02 -5.40 -2.67
CA GLY A 66 -14.11 -6.14 -1.41
C GLY A 66 -13.24 -5.49 -0.32
N GLY A 67 -12.02 -5.07 -0.67
CA GLY A 67 -11.12 -4.34 0.21
C GLY A 67 -11.66 -2.98 0.68
N VAL A 68 -12.33 -2.23 -0.20
CA VAL A 68 -12.98 -0.94 0.17
C VAL A 68 -14.12 -1.17 1.15
N VAL A 69 -15.00 -2.13 0.88
CA VAL A 69 -16.10 -2.51 1.79
C VAL A 69 -15.55 -2.94 3.14
N SER A 70 -14.49 -3.72 3.13
CA SER A 70 -13.83 -4.23 4.31
C SER A 70 -13.15 -3.14 5.16
N ALA A 71 -12.58 -2.12 4.54
CA ALA A 71 -11.96 -1.01 5.29
C ALA A 71 -12.98 -0.29 6.18
N LEU A 72 -14.23 -0.16 5.70
CA LEU A 72 -15.33 0.42 6.46
C LEU A 72 -15.82 -0.54 7.56
N LEU A 73 -16.06 -1.80 7.21
CA LEU A 73 -16.60 -2.79 8.15
C LEU A 73 -15.57 -3.23 9.20
N GLY A 74 -14.30 -3.42 8.79
CA GLY A 74 -13.23 -3.88 9.66
C GLY A 74 -12.90 -2.91 10.80
N GLY A 75 -12.93 -1.60 10.53
CA GLY A 75 -12.80 -0.59 11.57
C GLY A 75 -13.94 -0.66 12.60
N VAL A 76 -15.19 -0.71 12.13
CA VAL A 76 -16.38 -0.84 12.99
C VAL A 76 -16.34 -2.14 13.80
N MET A 77 -15.94 -3.25 13.18
CA MET A 77 -15.78 -4.54 13.87
C MET A 77 -14.71 -4.46 14.95
N ALA A 78 -13.53 -3.92 14.66
CA ALA A 78 -12.44 -3.76 15.61
C ALA A 78 -12.85 -2.94 16.84
N ASP A 79 -13.70 -1.91 16.65
CA ASP A 79 -14.20 -1.08 17.72
C ASP A 79 -15.34 -1.74 18.52
N ARG A 80 -16.23 -2.50 17.86
CA ARG A 80 -17.41 -3.10 18.51
C ARG A 80 -17.14 -4.44 19.17
N ILE A 81 -16.51 -5.37 18.45
CA ILE A 81 -16.28 -6.74 18.96
C ILE A 81 -14.85 -6.97 19.49
N GLY A 82 -13.95 -6.00 19.26
CA GLY A 82 -12.55 -6.06 19.67
C GLY A 82 -11.59 -6.32 18.52
N ARG A 83 -10.31 -6.02 18.74
CA ARG A 83 -9.28 -6.13 17.70
C ARG A 83 -8.91 -7.57 17.39
N ARG A 84 -8.72 -8.38 18.44
CA ARG A 84 -8.37 -9.79 18.30
C ARG A 84 -9.47 -10.61 17.61
N PRO A 85 -10.77 -10.55 18.01
CA PRO A 85 -11.84 -11.24 17.30
C PRO A 85 -11.97 -10.83 15.84
N THR A 86 -11.84 -9.52 15.55
CA THR A 86 -11.85 -9.01 14.16
C THR A 86 -10.74 -9.62 13.32
N LEU A 87 -9.52 -9.68 13.87
CA LEU A 87 -8.37 -10.26 13.18
C LEU A 87 -8.53 -11.76 12.95
N LEU A 88 -9.06 -12.49 13.94
CA LEU A 88 -9.33 -13.93 13.83
C LEU A 88 -10.39 -14.23 12.76
N VAL A 89 -11.51 -13.50 12.78
CA VAL A 89 -12.58 -13.67 11.78
C VAL A 89 -12.04 -13.35 10.38
N ALA A 90 -11.31 -12.24 10.23
CA ALA A 90 -10.73 -11.83 8.96
C ALA A 90 -9.76 -12.87 8.37
N GLN A 91 -8.82 -13.35 9.19
CA GLN A 91 -7.82 -14.35 8.73
C GLN A 91 -8.47 -15.72 8.47
N SER A 92 -9.38 -16.18 9.33
CA SER A 92 -10.08 -17.46 9.12
C SER A 92 -10.96 -17.43 7.86
N ALA A 93 -11.70 -16.34 7.66
CA ALA A 93 -12.51 -16.16 6.45
C ALA A 93 -11.63 -16.07 5.19
N THR A 94 -10.48 -15.36 5.25
CA THR A 94 -9.51 -15.30 4.15
C THR A 94 -9.00 -16.69 3.81
N ALA A 95 -8.57 -17.49 4.79
CA ALA A 95 -8.08 -18.85 4.57
C ALA A 95 -9.13 -19.73 3.89
N VAL A 96 -10.39 -19.65 4.34
CA VAL A 96 -11.50 -20.41 3.75
C VAL A 96 -11.79 -19.94 2.32
N PHE A 97 -11.90 -18.64 2.08
CA PHE A 97 -12.24 -18.11 0.75
C PHE A 97 -11.09 -18.29 -0.25
N VAL A 98 -9.83 -18.19 0.15
CA VAL A 98 -8.68 -18.48 -0.72
C VAL A 98 -8.63 -19.96 -1.08
N ALA A 99 -8.83 -20.87 -0.12
CA ALA A 99 -8.94 -22.30 -0.41
C ALA A 99 -10.10 -22.58 -1.38
N LEU A 100 -11.28 -22.00 -1.11
CA LEU A 100 -12.46 -22.15 -1.96
C LEU A 100 -12.21 -21.65 -3.39
N LEU A 101 -11.50 -20.51 -3.54
CA LEU A 101 -11.16 -19.94 -4.83
C LEU A 101 -10.39 -20.94 -5.72
N GLY A 102 -9.48 -21.72 -5.15
CA GLY A 102 -8.72 -22.75 -5.87
C GLY A 102 -9.58 -23.85 -6.50
N PHE A 103 -10.77 -24.08 -5.99
CA PHE A 103 -11.72 -25.08 -6.51
C PHE A 103 -12.81 -24.49 -7.41
N MET A 104 -12.88 -23.19 -7.55
CA MET A 104 -13.90 -22.55 -8.40
C MET A 104 -13.57 -22.71 -9.88
N THR A 105 -14.57 -23.12 -10.67
CA THR A 105 -14.42 -23.34 -12.12
C THR A 105 -15.21 -22.35 -12.98
N GLY A 106 -16.34 -21.86 -12.47
CA GLY A 106 -17.20 -20.94 -13.22
C GLY A 106 -16.81 -19.47 -13.03
N PRO A 107 -16.94 -18.62 -14.09
CA PRO A 107 -16.52 -17.22 -14.00
C PRO A 107 -17.28 -16.42 -12.94
N VAL A 108 -18.56 -16.65 -12.75
CA VAL A 108 -19.36 -15.94 -11.74
C VAL A 108 -18.92 -16.35 -10.33
N ALA A 109 -18.65 -17.65 -10.11
CA ALA A 109 -18.19 -18.16 -8.82
C ALA A 109 -16.79 -17.60 -8.48
N ILE A 110 -15.85 -17.60 -9.44
CA ILE A 110 -14.52 -17.03 -9.26
C ILE A 110 -14.63 -15.55 -8.89
N ALA A 111 -15.41 -14.78 -9.62
CA ALA A 111 -15.60 -13.34 -9.36
C ALA A 111 -16.21 -13.08 -7.99
N GLY A 112 -17.24 -13.84 -7.60
CA GLY A 112 -17.90 -13.71 -6.30
C GLY A 112 -16.98 -14.09 -5.13
N VAL A 113 -16.25 -15.21 -5.25
CA VAL A 113 -15.30 -15.63 -4.21
C VAL A 113 -14.10 -14.67 -4.14
N ALA A 114 -13.61 -14.14 -5.26
CA ALA A 114 -12.56 -13.12 -5.26
C ALA A 114 -12.98 -11.84 -4.52
N PHE A 115 -14.22 -11.38 -4.69
CA PHE A 115 -14.76 -10.27 -3.90
C PHE A 115 -14.74 -10.58 -2.39
N LEU A 116 -15.15 -11.79 -2.00
CA LEU A 116 -15.12 -12.23 -0.59
C LEU A 116 -13.69 -12.35 -0.05
N VAL A 117 -12.74 -12.81 -0.85
CA VAL A 117 -11.29 -12.80 -0.50
C VAL A 117 -10.83 -11.38 -0.26
N GLY A 118 -11.13 -10.45 -1.16
CA GLY A 118 -10.77 -9.04 -1.01
C GLY A 118 -11.37 -8.42 0.25
N MET A 119 -12.61 -8.74 0.55
CA MET A 119 -13.32 -8.29 1.75
C MET A 119 -12.67 -8.85 3.03
N ALA A 120 -12.43 -10.15 3.09
CA ALA A 120 -11.87 -10.79 4.27
C ALA A 120 -10.41 -10.37 4.53
N SER A 121 -9.56 -10.39 3.50
CA SER A 121 -8.11 -10.14 3.65
C SER A 121 -7.80 -8.71 4.12
N ASN A 122 -8.56 -7.71 3.64
CA ASN A 122 -8.32 -6.33 4.02
C ASN A 122 -8.92 -5.94 5.37
N ALA A 123 -9.89 -6.69 5.93
CA ALA A 123 -10.45 -6.46 7.26
C ALA A 123 -9.41 -6.58 8.40
N SER A 124 -8.34 -7.34 8.17
CA SER A 124 -7.26 -7.51 9.14
C SER A 124 -6.40 -6.24 9.33
N ARG A 125 -6.26 -5.39 8.29
CA ARG A 125 -5.34 -4.24 8.31
C ARG A 125 -5.62 -3.23 9.44
N PRO A 126 -6.85 -2.69 9.59
CA PRO A 126 -7.12 -1.75 10.68
C PRO A 126 -6.95 -2.38 12.06
N ALA A 127 -7.31 -3.66 12.23
CA ALA A 127 -7.12 -4.38 13.49
C ALA A 127 -5.63 -4.53 13.85
N VAL A 128 -4.77 -4.95 12.91
CA VAL A 128 -3.31 -5.04 13.12
C VAL A 128 -2.72 -3.69 13.48
N GLN A 129 -3.07 -2.61 12.78
CA GLN A 129 -2.55 -1.28 13.07
C GLN A 129 -2.99 -0.77 14.45
N ALA A 130 -4.26 -0.98 14.81
CA ALA A 130 -4.77 -0.61 16.13
C ALA A 130 -4.08 -1.41 17.24
N MET A 131 -3.93 -2.73 17.09
CA MET A 131 -3.22 -3.57 18.05
C MET A 131 -1.78 -3.14 18.24
N MET A 132 -1.05 -2.84 17.15
CA MET A 132 0.32 -2.31 17.25
C MET A 132 0.37 -1.00 18.03
N ALA A 133 -0.56 -0.08 17.75
CA ALA A 133 -0.63 1.19 18.46
C ALA A 133 -0.98 1.04 19.94
N ASP A 134 -1.77 0.02 20.30
CA ASP A 134 -2.16 -0.26 21.68
C ASP A 134 -1.07 -0.97 22.51
N ILE A 135 -0.37 -1.93 21.87
CA ILE A 135 0.63 -2.78 22.54
C ILE A 135 1.95 -2.04 22.72
N VAL A 136 2.31 -1.17 21.74
CA VAL A 136 3.61 -0.49 21.70
C VAL A 136 3.51 0.89 22.35
N ARG A 137 4.49 1.23 23.20
CA ARG A 137 4.58 2.55 23.84
C ARG A 137 4.62 3.67 22.79
N PRO A 138 4.05 4.86 23.06
CA PRO A 138 3.99 5.96 22.10
C PRO A 138 5.33 6.33 21.46
N GLU A 139 6.42 6.34 22.23
CA GLU A 139 7.77 6.65 21.80
C GLU A 139 8.36 5.60 20.83
N ASP A 140 7.92 4.35 20.91
CA ASP A 140 8.40 3.24 20.10
C ASP A 140 7.54 2.96 18.84
N ARG A 141 6.37 3.61 18.72
CA ARG A 141 5.41 3.33 17.63
C ARG A 141 6.00 3.52 16.24
N VAL A 142 6.74 4.61 16.03
CA VAL A 142 7.38 4.86 14.72
C VAL A 142 8.29 3.70 14.32
N ARG A 143 9.08 3.20 15.26
CA ARG A 143 9.98 2.06 15.06
C ARG A 143 9.21 0.77 14.78
N ALA A 144 8.15 0.49 15.55
CA ALA A 144 7.30 -0.68 15.37
C ALA A 144 6.61 -0.70 13.99
N PHE A 145 6.03 0.42 13.56
CA PHE A 145 5.43 0.54 12.24
C PHE A 145 6.46 0.41 11.11
N SER A 146 7.66 0.93 11.28
CA SER A 146 8.75 0.76 10.32
C SER A 146 9.18 -0.71 10.18
N LEU A 147 9.31 -1.43 11.30
CA LEU A 147 9.60 -2.87 11.28
C LEU A 147 8.46 -3.67 10.62
N ASN A 148 7.22 -3.29 10.88
CA ASN A 148 6.07 -3.94 10.22
C ASN A 148 6.04 -3.67 8.70
N TYR A 149 6.35 -2.45 8.28
CA TYR A 149 6.48 -2.12 6.86
C TYR A 149 7.59 -2.93 6.18
N TRP A 150 8.72 -3.11 6.88
CA TRP A 150 9.82 -3.95 6.41
C TRP A 150 9.39 -5.42 6.26
N ALA A 151 8.64 -5.99 7.24
CA ALA A 151 8.10 -7.34 7.15
C ALA A 151 7.17 -7.51 5.94
N ILE A 152 6.31 -6.51 5.66
CA ILE A 152 5.40 -6.52 4.52
C ILE A 152 6.18 -6.61 3.20
N ASN A 153 7.19 -5.75 3.01
CA ASN A 153 7.94 -5.71 1.75
C ASN A 153 8.89 -6.91 1.58
N LEU A 154 9.53 -7.36 2.67
CA LEU A 154 10.35 -8.58 2.64
C LEU A 154 9.48 -9.80 2.31
N GLY A 155 8.34 -9.94 3.00
CA GLY A 155 7.39 -11.02 2.73
C GLY A 155 6.89 -11.00 1.29
N PHE A 156 6.58 -9.83 0.75
CA PHE A 156 6.18 -9.66 -0.63
C PHE A 156 7.29 -10.07 -1.62
N ALA A 157 8.53 -9.61 -1.42
CA ALA A 157 9.64 -9.95 -2.31
C ALA A 157 9.89 -11.46 -2.38
N VAL A 158 9.93 -12.13 -1.22
CA VAL A 158 10.13 -13.58 -1.14
C VAL A 158 8.93 -14.34 -1.72
N SER A 159 7.71 -13.90 -1.36
CA SER A 159 6.46 -14.51 -1.84
C SER A 159 6.34 -14.41 -3.36
N ALA A 160 6.62 -13.25 -3.94
CA ALA A 160 6.51 -13.05 -5.39
C ALA A 160 7.42 -14.00 -6.18
N ALA A 161 8.69 -14.16 -5.73
CA ALA A 161 9.59 -15.10 -6.36
C ALA A 161 9.15 -16.57 -6.15
N ALA A 162 8.87 -16.97 -4.91
CA ALA A 162 8.46 -18.34 -4.60
C ALA A 162 7.14 -18.73 -5.28
N ALA A 163 6.17 -17.84 -5.27
CA ALA A 163 4.86 -18.06 -5.87
C ALA A 163 4.95 -18.20 -7.41
N GLY A 164 5.88 -17.52 -8.06
CA GLY A 164 6.14 -17.69 -9.49
C GLY A 164 6.54 -19.11 -9.83
N PHE A 165 7.48 -19.69 -9.08
CA PHE A 165 7.87 -21.09 -9.26
C PHE A 165 6.73 -22.06 -8.90
N ILE A 166 5.96 -21.79 -7.84
CA ILE A 166 4.81 -22.62 -7.48
C ILE A 166 3.76 -22.60 -8.61
N ALA A 167 3.49 -21.45 -9.20
CA ALA A 167 2.50 -21.29 -10.27
C ALA A 167 2.87 -22.07 -11.55
N GLU A 168 4.14 -22.32 -11.82
CA GLU A 168 4.58 -23.17 -12.93
C GLU A 168 4.15 -24.63 -12.77
N PHE A 169 4.03 -25.12 -11.52
CA PHE A 169 3.62 -26.49 -11.25
C PHE A 169 2.11 -26.59 -10.99
N SER A 170 1.55 -25.68 -10.20
CA SER A 170 0.14 -25.73 -9.84
C SER A 170 -0.35 -24.44 -9.18
N TYR A 171 -1.29 -23.75 -9.81
CA TYR A 171 -1.99 -22.62 -9.19
C TYR A 171 -2.82 -23.07 -7.98
N LEU A 172 -3.41 -24.27 -8.01
CA LEU A 172 -4.14 -24.81 -6.85
C LEU A 172 -3.23 -24.92 -5.63
N ALA A 173 -2.00 -25.42 -5.81
CA ALA A 173 -1.03 -25.49 -4.72
C ALA A 173 -0.74 -24.09 -4.14
N GLY A 174 -0.61 -23.07 -4.99
CA GLY A 174 -0.43 -21.68 -4.55
C GLY A 174 -1.58 -21.17 -3.67
N PHE A 175 -2.84 -21.40 -4.08
CA PHE A 175 -4.01 -21.06 -3.29
C PHE A 175 -4.05 -21.79 -1.94
N LEU A 176 -3.77 -23.10 -1.93
CA LEU A 176 -3.79 -23.91 -0.71
C LEU A 176 -2.65 -23.55 0.26
N ILE A 177 -1.47 -23.20 -0.25
CA ILE A 177 -0.35 -22.71 0.56
C ILE A 177 -0.72 -21.37 1.21
N GLU A 178 -1.27 -20.41 0.46
CA GLU A 178 -1.74 -19.13 1.02
C GLU A 178 -2.81 -19.36 2.09
N ALA A 179 -3.80 -20.20 1.82
CA ALA A 179 -4.85 -20.54 2.77
C ALA A 179 -4.28 -21.15 4.04
N GLY A 180 -3.35 -22.11 3.92
CA GLY A 180 -2.68 -22.76 5.04
C GLY A 180 -1.85 -21.79 5.87
N MET A 181 -1.05 -20.92 5.23
CA MET A 181 -0.25 -19.91 5.93
C MET A 181 -1.13 -18.90 6.66
N THR A 182 -2.24 -18.48 6.04
CA THR A 182 -3.21 -17.57 6.67
C THR A 182 -3.92 -18.24 7.86
N ALA A 183 -4.24 -19.52 7.75
CA ALA A 183 -4.80 -20.31 8.88
C ALA A 183 -3.79 -20.43 10.04
N VAL A 184 -2.52 -20.66 9.74
CA VAL A 184 -1.43 -20.63 10.76
C VAL A 184 -1.35 -19.25 11.43
N CYS A 185 -1.46 -18.15 10.66
CA CYS A 185 -1.50 -16.81 11.22
C CYS A 185 -2.69 -16.63 12.19
N ALA A 186 -3.88 -17.09 11.81
CA ALA A 186 -5.06 -17.07 12.68
C ALA A 186 -4.82 -17.84 13.98
N LEU A 187 -4.20 -19.02 13.88
CA LEU A 187 -3.83 -19.83 15.04
C LEU A 187 -2.82 -19.14 15.96
N VAL A 188 -1.78 -18.52 15.39
CA VAL A 188 -0.79 -17.74 16.17
C VAL A 188 -1.46 -16.59 16.89
N VAL A 189 -2.32 -15.84 16.23
CA VAL A 189 -3.09 -14.74 16.86
C VAL A 189 -3.99 -15.29 17.97
N PHE A 190 -4.66 -16.40 17.72
CA PHE A 190 -5.52 -17.05 18.74
C PHE A 190 -4.74 -17.47 19.98
N LEU A 191 -3.56 -18.05 19.83
CA LEU A 191 -2.79 -18.61 20.96
C LEU A 191 -1.92 -17.58 21.68
N LYS A 192 -1.43 -16.54 20.97
CA LYS A 192 -0.32 -15.71 21.48
C LYS A 192 -0.63 -14.21 21.57
N VAL A 193 -1.67 -13.73 20.89
CA VAL A 193 -1.98 -12.29 20.89
C VAL A 193 -3.19 -12.03 21.79
N PRO A 194 -3.04 -11.24 22.89
CA PRO A 194 -4.15 -10.88 23.77
C PRO A 194 -5.07 -9.84 23.09
N GLU A 195 -6.28 -9.66 23.62
CA GLU A 195 -7.15 -8.54 23.25
C GLU A 195 -6.54 -7.22 23.75
N SER A 196 -6.50 -6.22 22.88
CA SER A 196 -5.91 -4.90 23.19
C SER A 196 -6.93 -3.75 23.18
N ARG A 197 -8.23 -4.07 23.12
CA ARG A 197 -9.27 -3.04 23.07
C ARG A 197 -9.19 -2.12 24.30
N PRO A 198 -9.08 -0.77 24.14
CA PRO A 198 -9.15 0.16 25.24
C PRO A 198 -10.50 0.08 25.95
N THR A 199 -10.47 0.05 27.28
CA THR A 199 -11.68 -0.03 28.12
C THR A 199 -12.38 1.33 28.27
N ALA A 200 -11.66 2.44 28.01
CA ALA A 200 -12.21 3.79 28.12
C ALA A 200 -12.73 4.32 26.78
N PRO A 201 -13.89 4.98 26.74
CA PRO A 201 -14.36 5.64 25.52
C PRO A 201 -13.40 6.77 25.14
N VAL A 202 -12.97 6.78 23.87
CA VAL A 202 -12.23 7.91 23.30
C VAL A 202 -13.15 9.13 23.30
N HIS A 203 -12.74 10.21 23.97
CA HIS A 203 -13.49 11.49 23.98
C HIS A 203 -13.68 11.97 22.54
N LYS A 204 -14.95 12.19 22.16
CA LYS A 204 -15.40 12.63 20.83
C LYS A 204 -15.59 14.15 20.71
N ASP A 205 -15.06 14.94 21.63
CA ASP A 205 -15.41 16.35 21.79
C ASP A 205 -14.57 17.35 20.97
N GLU A 206 -13.82 16.90 19.95
CA GLU A 206 -13.16 17.86 19.04
C GLU A 206 -14.05 18.19 17.84
N PRO A 207 -14.18 19.48 17.44
CA PRO A 207 -14.97 19.88 16.29
C PRO A 207 -14.40 19.25 15.01
N GLN A 208 -15.13 18.29 14.47
CA GLN A 208 -14.71 17.54 13.30
C GLN A 208 -14.93 18.35 12.01
N VAL A 209 -13.88 18.57 11.21
CA VAL A 209 -13.99 19.16 9.86
C VAL A 209 -14.96 18.33 9.01
N SER A 210 -15.94 18.94 8.36
CA SER A 210 -16.92 18.20 7.53
C SER A 210 -16.26 17.66 6.23
N ILE A 211 -16.79 16.57 5.66
CA ILE A 211 -16.35 16.09 4.33
C ILE A 211 -16.57 17.17 3.27
N GLY A 212 -17.68 17.93 3.38
CA GLY A 212 -17.96 19.05 2.48
C GLY A 212 -16.87 20.14 2.51
N THR A 213 -16.24 20.37 3.65
CA THR A 213 -15.10 21.28 3.77
C THR A 213 -13.87 20.77 2.99
N VAL A 214 -13.56 19.47 3.08
CA VAL A 214 -12.48 18.85 2.33
C VAL A 214 -12.72 18.95 0.82
N LEU A 215 -13.93 18.66 0.37
CA LEU A 215 -14.31 18.73 -1.05
C LEU A 215 -14.28 20.16 -1.62
N ARG A 216 -14.46 21.18 -0.78
CA ARG A 216 -14.35 22.59 -1.18
C ARG A 216 -12.93 23.12 -1.17
N ASP A 217 -11.99 22.41 -0.57
CA ASP A 217 -10.58 22.75 -0.65
C ASP A 217 -10.02 22.35 -2.02
N GLY A 218 -10.17 23.25 -2.98
CA GLY A 218 -9.78 23.02 -4.38
C GLY A 218 -8.28 22.69 -4.55
N ARG A 219 -7.41 23.24 -3.69
CA ARG A 219 -5.97 22.95 -3.73
C ARG A 219 -5.68 21.52 -3.26
N TYR A 220 -6.31 21.13 -2.16
CA TYR A 220 -6.19 19.77 -1.66
C TYR A 220 -6.77 18.75 -2.64
N MET A 221 -7.95 19.02 -3.19
CA MET A 221 -8.58 18.15 -4.18
C MET A 221 -7.77 18.02 -5.48
N ALA A 222 -7.02 19.06 -5.88
CA ALA A 222 -6.07 18.95 -6.98
C ALA A 222 -4.92 17.98 -6.65
N VAL A 223 -4.37 18.03 -5.43
CA VAL A 223 -3.36 17.05 -4.96
C VAL A 223 -3.95 15.63 -4.98
N VAL A 224 -5.18 15.43 -4.49
CA VAL A 224 -5.88 14.14 -4.50
C VAL A 224 -6.08 13.64 -5.94
N GLY A 225 -6.46 14.50 -6.87
CA GLY A 225 -6.60 14.15 -8.30
C GLY A 225 -5.27 13.76 -8.95
N LEU A 226 -4.19 14.49 -8.68
CA LEU A 226 -2.84 14.14 -9.16
C LEU A 226 -2.35 12.83 -8.54
N SER A 227 -2.62 12.62 -7.26
CA SER A 227 -2.34 11.34 -6.58
C SER A 227 -3.10 10.17 -7.20
N PHE A 228 -4.36 10.37 -7.59
CA PHE A 228 -5.14 9.37 -8.31
C PHE A 228 -4.49 8.99 -9.65
N LEU A 229 -4.00 9.96 -10.44
CA LEU A 229 -3.30 9.67 -11.70
C LEU A 229 -2.03 8.84 -11.48
N VAL A 230 -1.24 9.18 -10.45
CA VAL A 230 -0.04 8.42 -10.08
C VAL A 230 -0.40 7.01 -9.60
N ALA A 231 -1.46 6.89 -8.79
CA ALA A 231 -1.95 5.60 -8.32
C ALA A 231 -2.43 4.71 -9.49
N LEU A 232 -3.11 5.27 -10.51
CA LEU A 232 -3.48 4.54 -11.72
C LEU A 232 -2.25 3.92 -12.41
N ILE A 233 -1.11 4.63 -12.43
CA ILE A 233 0.12 4.11 -13.04
C ILE A 233 0.67 2.94 -12.21
N PHE A 234 0.81 3.10 -10.88
CA PHE A 234 1.35 2.05 -10.01
C PHE A 234 0.49 0.77 -9.99
N MET A 235 -0.84 0.91 -10.06
CA MET A 235 -1.76 -0.24 -10.10
C MET A 235 -1.62 -1.10 -11.37
N GLN A 236 -0.87 -0.67 -12.38
CA GLN A 236 -0.60 -1.49 -13.56
C GLN A 236 0.34 -2.67 -13.26
N GLY A 237 1.09 -2.61 -12.18
CA GLY A 237 1.95 -3.71 -11.72
C GLY A 237 1.17 -4.99 -11.37
N ASP A 238 -0.07 -4.85 -10.89
CA ASP A 238 -0.85 -5.96 -10.34
C ASP A 238 -1.60 -6.80 -11.39
N VAL A 239 -2.02 -6.18 -12.50
CA VAL A 239 -2.81 -6.86 -13.54
C VAL A 239 -2.17 -6.73 -14.91
N ALA A 240 -1.83 -5.52 -15.32
CA ALA A 240 -1.35 -5.28 -16.68
C ALA A 240 0.01 -5.91 -16.93
N LEU A 241 0.95 -5.77 -16.00
CA LEU A 241 2.30 -6.31 -16.14
C LEU A 241 2.30 -7.85 -16.26
N PRO A 242 1.67 -8.63 -15.34
CA PRO A 242 1.64 -10.08 -15.48
C PRO A 242 0.91 -10.54 -16.75
N VAL A 243 -0.21 -9.92 -17.12
CA VAL A 243 -0.95 -10.27 -18.34
C VAL A 243 -0.11 -9.97 -19.60
N ALA A 244 0.60 -8.83 -19.64
CA ALA A 244 1.46 -8.49 -20.78
C ALA A 244 2.65 -9.44 -20.88
N MET A 245 3.29 -9.80 -19.78
CA MET A 245 4.38 -10.79 -19.75
C MET A 245 3.87 -12.16 -20.21
N GLY A 246 2.75 -12.64 -19.68
CA GLY A 246 2.17 -13.92 -20.06
C GLY A 246 1.82 -13.98 -21.56
N ARG A 247 1.21 -12.92 -22.12
CA ARG A 247 0.92 -12.83 -23.57
C ARG A 247 2.18 -12.76 -24.43
N ALA A 248 3.28 -12.24 -23.88
CA ALA A 248 4.58 -12.22 -24.56
C ALA A 248 5.35 -13.56 -24.46
N GLY A 249 4.76 -14.59 -23.80
CA GLY A 249 5.33 -15.93 -23.68
C GLY A 249 6.27 -16.13 -22.49
N PHE A 250 6.32 -15.17 -21.55
CA PHE A 250 7.08 -15.32 -20.30
C PHE A 250 6.33 -16.18 -19.29
N THR A 251 7.09 -16.92 -18.48
CA THR A 251 6.54 -17.83 -17.46
C THR A 251 6.07 -17.08 -16.23
N PRO A 252 5.24 -17.70 -15.37
CA PRO A 252 4.90 -17.17 -14.05
C PRO A 252 6.13 -16.92 -13.17
N ALA A 253 7.19 -17.75 -13.27
CA ALA A 253 8.45 -17.53 -12.55
C ALA A 253 9.17 -16.27 -13.04
N ASP A 254 9.19 -16.00 -14.35
CA ASP A 254 9.76 -14.78 -14.92
C ASP A 254 9.10 -13.52 -14.35
N TYR A 255 7.76 -13.52 -14.28
CA TYR A 255 7.02 -12.44 -13.65
C TYR A 255 7.30 -12.35 -12.14
N GLY A 256 7.29 -13.49 -11.45
CA GLY A 256 7.58 -13.54 -10.01
C GLY A 256 8.97 -12.95 -9.68
N LEU A 257 9.99 -13.30 -10.47
CA LEU A 257 11.35 -12.74 -10.32
C LEU A 257 11.38 -11.24 -10.64
N ALA A 258 10.71 -10.81 -11.72
CA ALA A 258 10.68 -9.41 -12.10
C ALA A 258 10.04 -8.55 -11.00
N ILE A 259 8.88 -8.96 -10.46
CA ILE A 259 8.19 -8.19 -9.42
C ILE A 259 8.86 -8.30 -8.05
N ALA A 260 9.58 -9.40 -7.76
CA ALA A 260 10.37 -9.53 -6.53
C ALA A 260 11.45 -8.45 -6.41
N VAL A 261 11.98 -7.96 -7.55
CA VAL A 261 12.94 -6.84 -7.59
C VAL A 261 12.36 -5.59 -6.93
N ASN A 262 11.07 -5.30 -7.10
CA ASN A 262 10.39 -4.19 -6.42
C ASN A 262 10.53 -4.31 -4.90
N GLY A 263 10.12 -5.43 -4.32
CA GLY A 263 10.21 -5.63 -2.87
C GLY A 263 11.65 -5.58 -2.35
N VAL A 264 12.62 -6.18 -3.06
CA VAL A 264 14.06 -6.14 -2.70
C VAL A 264 14.58 -4.70 -2.70
N LEU A 265 14.27 -3.93 -3.75
CA LEU A 265 14.70 -2.54 -3.84
C LEU A 265 14.08 -1.66 -2.75
N ILE A 266 12.79 -1.84 -2.43
CA ILE A 266 12.15 -1.13 -1.34
C ILE A 266 12.86 -1.44 -0.02
N VAL A 267 13.09 -2.72 0.30
CA VAL A 267 13.78 -3.13 1.53
C VAL A 267 15.18 -2.54 1.62
N ALA A 268 15.92 -2.54 0.51
CA ALA A 268 17.31 -2.05 0.48
C ALA A 268 17.42 -0.52 0.45
N LEU A 269 16.55 0.16 -0.32
CA LEU A 269 16.74 1.56 -0.67
C LEU A 269 15.78 2.53 0.05
N GLN A 270 14.67 2.06 0.64
CA GLN A 270 13.68 2.95 1.26
C GLN A 270 14.32 3.89 2.29
N ILE A 271 15.12 3.34 3.23
CA ILE A 271 15.72 4.14 4.30
C ILE A 271 16.77 5.13 3.75
N PRO A 272 17.79 4.70 2.96
CA PRO A 272 18.78 5.62 2.44
C PRO A 272 18.19 6.69 1.51
N VAL A 273 17.23 6.34 0.65
CA VAL A 273 16.58 7.30 -0.24
C VAL A 273 15.72 8.29 0.56
N THR A 274 14.94 7.83 1.55
CA THR A 274 14.15 8.73 2.40
C THR A 274 15.02 9.76 3.10
N ARG A 275 16.17 9.36 3.66
CA ARG A 275 17.13 10.30 4.27
C ARG A 275 17.69 11.32 3.27
N PHE A 276 17.94 10.87 2.04
CA PHE A 276 18.46 11.75 0.98
C PHE A 276 17.43 12.79 0.52
N ILE A 277 16.14 12.41 0.47
CA ILE A 277 15.06 13.29 -0.02
C ILE A 277 14.43 14.16 1.08
N GLU A 278 14.67 13.85 2.35
CA GLU A 278 14.04 14.49 3.53
C GLU A 278 14.11 16.02 3.51
N HIS A 279 15.25 16.57 3.03
CA HIS A 279 15.49 18.01 2.96
C HIS A 279 15.33 18.61 1.55
N ARG A 280 14.84 17.81 0.58
CA ARG A 280 14.64 18.25 -0.79
C ARG A 280 13.27 18.89 -0.97
N ASP A 281 13.15 19.69 -2.01
CA ASP A 281 11.88 20.33 -2.38
C ASP A 281 10.83 19.29 -2.79
N PRO A 282 9.69 19.19 -2.08
CA PRO A 282 8.63 18.22 -2.38
C PRO A 282 8.07 18.37 -3.80
N ARG A 283 8.07 19.57 -4.38
CA ARG A 283 7.63 19.81 -5.74
C ARG A 283 8.49 19.06 -6.74
N THR A 284 9.81 19.26 -6.66
CA THR A 284 10.77 18.58 -7.53
C THR A 284 10.66 17.06 -7.37
N LEU A 285 10.53 16.56 -6.13
CA LEU A 285 10.39 15.12 -5.86
C LEU A 285 9.12 14.54 -6.46
N LEU A 286 7.98 15.22 -6.36
CA LEU A 286 6.70 14.74 -6.94
C LEU A 286 6.71 14.79 -8.46
N VAL A 287 7.32 15.82 -9.06
CA VAL A 287 7.49 15.89 -10.52
C VAL A 287 8.37 14.75 -11.01
N VAL A 288 9.56 14.58 -10.42
CA VAL A 288 10.50 13.53 -10.83
C VAL A 288 9.91 12.15 -10.64
N SER A 289 9.29 11.88 -9.48
CA SER A 289 8.68 10.56 -9.22
C SER A 289 7.51 10.25 -10.15
N SER A 290 6.68 11.24 -10.51
CA SER A 290 5.59 11.05 -11.47
C SER A 290 6.12 10.71 -12.88
N LEU A 291 7.18 11.40 -13.32
CA LEU A 291 7.84 11.10 -14.59
C LEU A 291 8.51 9.73 -14.58
N LEU A 292 9.25 9.40 -13.50
CA LEU A 292 9.88 8.10 -13.37
C LEU A 292 8.85 6.96 -13.33
N ALA A 293 7.70 7.14 -12.66
CA ALA A 293 6.61 6.17 -12.66
C ALA A 293 6.04 5.99 -14.08
N GLY A 294 5.65 7.08 -14.73
CA GLY A 294 5.09 7.06 -16.06
C GLY A 294 6.03 6.46 -17.11
N TYR A 295 7.29 6.89 -17.14
CA TYR A 295 8.28 6.36 -18.07
C TYR A 295 8.76 4.96 -17.68
N GLY A 296 8.86 4.62 -16.40
CA GLY A 296 9.20 3.28 -15.93
C GLY A 296 8.21 2.24 -16.44
N PHE A 297 6.91 2.48 -16.32
CA PHE A 297 5.89 1.65 -16.96
C PHE A 297 5.86 1.83 -18.48
N GLY A 298 6.06 3.03 -19.00
CA GLY A 298 6.09 3.30 -20.44
C GLY A 298 7.16 2.51 -21.18
N LEU A 299 8.36 2.40 -20.63
CA LEU A 299 9.48 1.62 -21.19
C LEU A 299 9.17 0.12 -21.29
N THR A 300 8.21 -0.39 -20.52
CA THR A 300 7.74 -1.77 -20.61
C THR A 300 7.20 -2.11 -22.01
N ALA A 301 6.76 -1.11 -22.81
CA ALA A 301 6.37 -1.29 -24.21
C ALA A 301 7.45 -1.89 -25.09
N PHE A 302 8.72 -1.73 -24.71
CA PHE A 302 9.89 -2.18 -25.44
C PHE A 302 10.56 -3.41 -24.80
N ALA A 303 9.98 -3.95 -23.73
CA ALA A 303 10.56 -5.08 -23.01
C ALA A 303 10.41 -6.38 -23.81
N GLY A 304 11.53 -6.93 -24.29
CA GLY A 304 11.62 -8.19 -25.01
C GLY A 304 12.36 -9.30 -24.24
N SER A 305 12.79 -9.04 -23.01
CA SER A 305 13.46 -10.03 -22.15
C SER A 305 13.16 -9.76 -20.68
N VAL A 306 13.29 -10.80 -19.84
CA VAL A 306 13.10 -10.69 -18.37
C VAL A 306 13.98 -9.61 -17.77
N GLY A 307 15.24 -9.49 -18.21
CA GLY A 307 16.17 -8.47 -17.74
C GLY A 307 15.68 -7.04 -18.04
N VAL A 308 15.05 -6.79 -19.18
CA VAL A 308 14.45 -5.48 -19.49
C VAL A 308 13.22 -5.23 -18.65
N PHE A 309 12.34 -6.23 -18.41
CA PHE A 309 11.25 -6.09 -17.45
C PHE A 309 11.75 -5.75 -16.05
N MET A 310 12.79 -6.44 -15.55
CA MET A 310 13.42 -6.12 -14.27
C MET A 310 13.95 -4.69 -14.24
N ALA A 311 14.58 -4.22 -15.32
CA ALA A 311 15.08 -2.84 -15.42
C ALA A 311 13.94 -1.82 -15.33
N THR A 312 12.82 -2.06 -16.03
CA THR A 312 11.64 -1.17 -15.92
C THR A 312 11.04 -1.20 -14.52
N VAL A 313 11.00 -2.36 -13.86
CA VAL A 313 10.61 -2.50 -12.44
C VAL A 313 11.53 -1.66 -11.55
N CYS A 314 12.85 -1.68 -11.76
CA CYS A 314 13.76 -0.83 -11.01
C CYS A 314 13.41 0.66 -11.14
N VAL A 315 13.12 1.13 -12.36
CA VAL A 315 12.82 2.55 -12.61
C VAL A 315 11.55 2.99 -11.88
N TRP A 316 10.44 2.26 -12.01
CA TRP A 316 9.21 2.66 -11.36
C TRP A 316 9.23 2.39 -9.84
N THR A 317 10.03 1.42 -9.36
CA THR A 317 10.25 1.23 -7.92
C THR A 317 10.98 2.42 -7.29
N LEU A 318 11.98 2.99 -7.97
CA LEU A 318 12.63 4.22 -7.51
C LEU A 318 11.61 5.38 -7.44
N ALA A 319 10.71 5.46 -8.42
CA ALA A 319 9.61 6.42 -8.36
C ALA A 319 8.73 6.21 -7.12
N GLU A 320 8.37 4.97 -6.81
CA GLU A 320 7.54 4.61 -5.66
C GLU A 320 8.20 4.99 -4.34
N ILE A 321 9.48 4.66 -4.16
CA ILE A 321 10.27 4.95 -2.96
C ILE A 321 10.34 6.46 -2.69
N VAL A 322 10.42 7.28 -3.74
CA VAL A 322 10.43 8.76 -3.62
C VAL A 322 9.02 9.30 -3.41
N ASN A 323 8.03 8.78 -4.16
CA ASN A 323 6.66 9.29 -4.19
C ASN A 323 5.94 9.10 -2.86
N ALA A 324 5.94 7.88 -2.30
CA ALA A 324 5.13 7.53 -1.15
C ALA A 324 5.37 8.41 0.09
N PRO A 325 6.60 8.63 0.58
CA PRO A 325 6.83 9.50 1.73
C PRO A 325 6.57 10.97 1.40
N THR A 326 6.89 11.42 0.17
CA THR A 326 6.70 12.81 -0.25
C THR A 326 5.21 13.16 -0.34
N GLN A 327 4.38 12.30 -0.91
CA GLN A 327 2.93 12.45 -0.96
C GLN A 327 2.32 12.48 0.43
N THR A 328 2.67 11.54 1.29
CA THR A 328 2.17 11.48 2.67
C THR A 328 2.55 12.75 3.43
N GLY A 329 3.79 13.23 3.28
CA GLY A 329 4.25 14.48 3.87
C GLY A 329 3.46 15.69 3.37
N LEU A 330 3.16 15.77 2.06
CA LEU A 330 2.34 16.83 1.49
C LEU A 330 0.90 16.80 2.01
N VAL A 331 0.28 15.64 2.08
CA VAL A 331 -1.08 15.45 2.64
C VAL A 331 -1.15 15.94 4.08
N VAL A 332 -0.17 15.57 4.92
CA VAL A 332 -0.10 16.02 6.33
C VAL A 332 0.06 17.54 6.42
N ARG A 333 0.89 18.13 5.55
CA ARG A 333 1.12 19.61 5.52
C ARG A 333 -0.11 20.41 5.13
N LEU A 334 -0.92 19.89 4.20
CA LEU A 334 -2.14 20.54 3.73
C LEU A 334 -3.35 20.28 4.64
N SER A 335 -3.26 19.31 5.54
CA SER A 335 -4.36 18.94 6.42
C SER A 335 -4.35 19.77 7.71
N PRO A 336 -5.44 20.47 8.06
CA PRO A 336 -5.58 21.12 9.36
C PRO A 336 -5.54 20.07 10.48
N VAL A 337 -4.98 20.43 11.66
CA VAL A 337 -4.76 19.50 12.77
C VAL A 337 -6.04 18.76 13.15
N HIS A 338 -7.17 19.47 13.28
CA HIS A 338 -8.49 18.92 13.66
C HIS A 338 -9.22 18.19 12.51
N GLY A 339 -8.67 18.19 11.28
CA GLY A 339 -9.26 17.57 10.09
C GLY A 339 -8.43 16.45 9.46
N ARG A 340 -7.23 16.16 9.99
CA ARG A 340 -6.27 15.24 9.39
C ARG A 340 -6.86 13.88 8.98
N GLY A 341 -7.73 13.30 9.79
CA GLY A 341 -8.35 12.02 9.48
C GLY A 341 -9.21 12.06 8.21
N ARG A 342 -9.97 13.13 7.98
CA ARG A 342 -10.81 13.27 6.78
C ARG A 342 -10.01 13.60 5.53
N TYR A 343 -8.98 14.43 5.64
CA TYR A 343 -8.05 14.69 4.57
C TYR A 343 -7.29 13.41 4.17
N GLN A 344 -6.73 12.69 5.14
CA GLN A 344 -6.07 11.40 4.89
C GLN A 344 -7.04 10.37 4.30
N GLY A 345 -8.29 10.34 4.76
CA GLY A 345 -9.33 9.49 4.20
C GLY A 345 -9.61 9.78 2.73
N MET A 346 -9.69 11.05 2.33
CA MET A 346 -9.87 11.44 0.93
C MET A 346 -8.67 11.06 0.05
N TYR A 347 -7.44 11.22 0.56
CA TYR A 347 -6.23 10.74 -0.10
C TYR A 347 -6.25 9.22 -0.28
N SER A 348 -6.59 8.46 0.78
CA SER A 348 -6.70 7.00 0.70
C SER A 348 -7.80 6.54 -0.25
N LEU A 349 -8.91 7.30 -0.35
CA LEU A 349 -9.98 7.04 -1.30
C LEU A 349 -9.50 7.13 -2.75
N SER A 350 -8.60 8.08 -3.08
CA SER A 350 -8.04 8.19 -4.44
C SER A 350 -7.29 6.93 -4.86
N TRP A 351 -6.50 6.33 -3.96
CA TRP A 351 -5.82 5.07 -4.18
C TRP A 351 -6.78 3.88 -4.30
N SER A 352 -7.83 3.87 -3.46
CA SER A 352 -8.87 2.81 -3.52
C SER A 352 -9.65 2.85 -4.83
N VAL A 353 -9.99 4.06 -5.30
CA VAL A 353 -10.64 4.24 -6.61
C VAL A 353 -9.70 3.84 -7.75
N ALA A 354 -8.40 4.16 -7.65
CA ALA A 354 -7.41 3.72 -8.64
C ALA A 354 -7.28 2.19 -8.67
N ALA A 355 -7.27 1.53 -7.51
CA ALA A 355 -7.24 0.06 -7.41
C ALA A 355 -8.48 -0.62 -8.02
N LEU A 356 -9.61 0.07 -8.08
CA LEU A 356 -10.81 -0.40 -8.76
C LEU A 356 -10.77 -0.11 -10.27
N VAL A 357 -10.40 1.11 -10.64
CA VAL A 357 -10.49 1.60 -12.03
C VAL A 357 -9.34 1.06 -12.90
N ALA A 358 -8.12 1.02 -12.37
CA ALA A 358 -6.94 0.63 -13.15
C ALA A 358 -7.03 -0.79 -13.74
N PRO A 359 -7.41 -1.84 -12.98
CA PRO A 359 -7.57 -3.18 -13.54
C PRO A 359 -8.65 -3.27 -14.63
N LEU A 360 -9.78 -2.57 -14.44
CA LEU A 360 -10.87 -2.52 -15.43
C LEU A 360 -10.42 -1.88 -16.73
N MET A 361 -9.75 -0.72 -16.63
CA MET A 361 -9.21 -0.02 -17.80
C MET A 361 -8.13 -0.85 -18.50
N SER A 362 -7.15 -1.34 -17.76
CA SER A 362 -6.00 -2.04 -18.33
C SER A 362 -6.42 -3.32 -19.03
N GLY A 363 -7.34 -4.10 -18.45
CA GLY A 363 -7.86 -5.30 -19.09
C GLY A 363 -8.50 -4.99 -20.45
N GLN A 364 -9.38 -3.97 -20.50
CA GLN A 364 -10.03 -3.56 -21.77
C GLN A 364 -9.04 -3.00 -22.80
N VAL A 365 -8.09 -2.17 -22.36
CA VAL A 365 -7.07 -1.61 -23.27
C VAL A 365 -6.20 -2.71 -23.84
N ILE A 366 -5.77 -3.67 -23.01
CA ILE A 366 -4.94 -4.79 -23.46
C ILE A 366 -5.69 -5.68 -24.47
N ASP A 367 -6.99 -5.95 -24.23
CA ASP A 367 -7.79 -6.80 -25.11
C ASP A 367 -8.10 -6.14 -26.45
N ARG A 368 -8.37 -4.82 -26.48
CA ARG A 368 -8.79 -4.09 -27.68
C ARG A 368 -7.65 -3.50 -28.49
N PHE A 369 -6.63 -2.97 -27.81
CA PHE A 369 -5.56 -2.19 -28.45
C PHE A 369 -4.17 -2.80 -28.23
N GLY A 370 -4.04 -3.73 -27.27
CA GLY A 370 -2.77 -4.33 -26.90
C GLY A 370 -2.02 -3.56 -25.80
N ALA A 371 -1.09 -4.24 -25.14
CA ALA A 371 -0.36 -3.71 -24.00
C ALA A 371 0.47 -2.45 -24.28
N LYS A 372 0.99 -2.29 -25.52
CA LYS A 372 1.80 -1.13 -25.89
C LYS A 372 1.06 0.21 -25.74
N TRP A 373 -0.23 0.24 -26.04
CA TRP A 373 -1.06 1.44 -25.86
C TRP A 373 -1.25 1.79 -24.39
N LEU A 374 -1.38 0.77 -23.54
CA LEU A 374 -1.47 0.97 -22.10
C LEU A 374 -0.18 1.59 -21.53
N TRP A 375 0.96 1.07 -21.95
CA TRP A 375 2.26 1.60 -21.53
C TRP A 375 2.50 3.03 -22.02
N GLY A 376 2.11 3.34 -23.25
CA GLY A 376 2.09 4.72 -23.76
C GLY A 376 1.20 5.64 -22.93
N GLY A 377 0.01 5.15 -22.55
CA GLY A 377 -0.91 5.85 -21.64
C GLY A 377 -0.30 6.15 -20.27
N CYS A 378 0.45 5.21 -19.68
CA CYS A 378 1.19 5.44 -18.42
C CYS A 378 2.22 6.57 -18.55
N ALA A 379 2.97 6.62 -19.65
CA ALA A 379 3.91 7.71 -19.90
C ALA A 379 3.21 9.07 -19.98
N VAL A 380 2.08 9.14 -20.69
CA VAL A 380 1.26 10.38 -20.77
C VAL A 380 0.71 10.77 -19.41
N LEU A 381 0.16 9.82 -18.64
CA LEU A 381 -0.35 10.09 -17.28
C LEU A 381 0.76 10.60 -16.36
N GLY A 382 1.97 10.03 -16.45
CA GLY A 382 3.13 10.50 -15.69
C GLY A 382 3.54 11.92 -16.04
N MET A 383 3.50 12.31 -17.32
CA MET A 383 3.74 13.68 -17.77
C MET A 383 2.65 14.64 -17.26
N VAL A 384 1.38 14.26 -17.37
CA VAL A 384 0.26 15.08 -16.87
C VAL A 384 0.35 15.28 -15.36
N ALA A 385 0.63 14.21 -14.60
CA ALA A 385 0.80 14.32 -13.16
C ALA A 385 2.01 15.19 -12.79
N GLY A 386 3.15 14.98 -13.44
CA GLY A 386 4.36 15.78 -13.23
C GLY A 386 4.14 17.26 -13.51
N LEU A 387 3.52 17.59 -14.66
CA LEU A 387 3.17 18.97 -14.99
C LEU A 387 2.17 19.56 -13.99
N GLY A 388 1.15 18.78 -13.60
CA GLY A 388 0.16 19.17 -12.60
C GLY A 388 0.82 19.55 -11.27
N TYR A 389 1.73 18.70 -10.75
CA TYR A 389 2.51 19.03 -9.53
C TYR A 389 3.41 20.26 -9.73
N ALA A 390 4.08 20.39 -10.90
CA ALA A 390 4.92 21.53 -11.19
C ALA A 390 4.15 22.86 -11.16
N LEU A 391 2.91 22.87 -11.65
CA LEU A 391 2.06 24.07 -11.68
C LEU A 391 1.41 24.33 -10.31
N LEU A 392 0.83 23.31 -9.68
CA LEU A 392 0.12 23.43 -8.42
C LEU A 392 1.03 23.90 -7.29
N MET A 393 2.23 23.35 -7.19
CA MET A 393 3.17 23.67 -6.12
C MET A 393 3.83 25.05 -6.25
N ARG A 394 3.90 25.64 -7.47
CA ARG A 394 4.32 27.04 -7.64
C ARG A 394 3.44 28.02 -6.84
N GLY A 395 2.12 27.77 -6.84
CA GLY A 395 1.19 28.60 -6.08
C GLY A 395 1.25 28.42 -4.55
N LEU A 396 1.81 27.27 -4.07
CA LEU A 396 1.97 27.00 -2.64
C LEU A 396 3.23 27.68 -2.05
N GLU A 397 4.28 27.87 -2.84
CA GLU A 397 5.50 28.57 -2.42
C GLU A 397 5.28 30.08 -2.28
N VAL A 398 4.49 30.67 -3.16
CA VAL A 398 4.16 32.10 -3.12
C VAL A 398 3.31 32.48 -1.89
N GLY A 399 2.48 31.54 -1.36
CA GLY A 399 1.68 31.77 -0.15
C GLY A 399 2.47 31.75 1.16
N LYS A 400 3.69 31.21 1.20
CA LYS A 400 4.54 31.18 2.42
C LYS A 400 5.19 32.51 2.76
N GLY A 401 5.20 33.47 1.85
CA GLY A 401 5.74 34.81 2.09
C GLY A 401 4.77 35.79 2.75
N ALA A 402 3.48 35.46 2.87
CA ALA A 402 2.44 36.40 3.27
C ALA A 402 1.88 36.24 4.68
N ASP A 403 2.00 35.02 5.32
CA ASP A 403 1.41 34.77 6.64
C ASP A 403 2.37 33.98 7.56
N SER A 404 3.38 34.70 8.05
CA SER A 404 4.00 34.36 9.33
C SER A 404 3.62 35.49 10.32
N PRO A 405 2.69 35.28 11.26
CA PRO A 405 2.62 36.16 12.39
C PRO A 405 3.92 35.97 13.18
N VAL A 406 4.77 36.98 13.14
CA VAL A 406 5.85 37.15 14.10
C VAL A 406 5.16 37.25 15.46
N VAL A 407 5.18 36.19 16.21
CA VAL A 407 4.93 36.23 17.65
C VAL A 407 6.15 36.93 18.22
N ALA A 408 6.01 38.25 18.38
CA ALA A 408 6.91 39.03 19.19
C ALA A 408 6.90 38.42 20.60
N ALA A 409 8.02 37.87 20.99
CA ALA A 409 8.30 37.56 22.38
C ALA A 409 8.31 38.88 23.15
N GLY A 410 7.15 39.19 23.74
CA GLY A 410 7.03 40.25 24.73
C GLY A 410 7.51 39.70 26.07
N ASP A 411 8.69 40.09 26.46
CA ASP A 411 9.17 40.11 27.83
C ASP A 411 8.13 40.80 28.72
N THR A 412 7.50 40.07 29.60
CA THR A 412 7.02 40.59 30.88
C THR A 412 7.16 39.48 31.90
N ALA A 413 8.30 39.50 32.61
CA ALA A 413 8.43 38.83 33.87
C ALA A 413 7.46 39.50 34.90
N PRO A 414 6.71 38.74 35.71
CA PRO A 414 5.98 39.33 36.80
C PRO A 414 6.94 39.66 37.95
N GLU A 415 6.85 40.92 38.41
CA GLU A 415 7.50 41.50 39.57
C GLU A 415 7.06 40.75 40.83
N PRO A 416 7.95 40.46 41.82
CA PRO A 416 7.57 39.81 43.06
C PRO A 416 6.86 40.80 44.00
N ALA A 417 5.71 40.39 44.56
CA ALA A 417 4.96 41.16 45.55
C ALA A 417 5.75 41.34 46.87
N PRO A 418 5.64 42.51 47.54
CA PRO A 418 6.34 42.73 48.78
C PRO A 418 5.71 41.99 49.95
N ALA A 419 6.58 41.50 50.84
CA ALA A 419 6.24 40.91 52.08
C ALA A 419 5.60 41.90 53.10
N ALA A 420 4.50 41.52 53.70
CA ALA A 420 4.03 41.99 54.98
C ALA A 420 3.34 40.85 55.73
#